data_ee76275f94ea44a1b24c94e194bdded3
#
_entry.id   ee76275f94ea44a1b24c94e194bdded3
#
_cell.length_a   1.000
_cell.length_b   1.000
_cell.length_c   1.000
_cell.angle_alpha   90.00
_cell.angle_beta   90.00
_cell.angle_gamma   90.00
#
_symmetry.space_group_name_H-M   'P 1'
#
loop_
_entity.id
_entity.type
_entity.pdbx_description
1 polymer ?
#
loop_
_entity_poly.entity_id
_entity_poly.type
_entity_poly.pdbx_seq_one_letter_code
_entity_poly.pdbx_strand_id
1 'polypeptide(L)'
;FRTKLFYSVLKNKKKRFTKYVPAFPQEEMSSYAHPYLFNEGKSLLFTSDMSGGYGGFDLYVVHWDEEAQVWGTPVNLGPDVNTEGDEIFPVIYKGRLIFSSNGLPGFGGYDLFSAYYDKDGVIPGSISHFPYPVNSVFNDYYMCPLDLRTAYFVSDREMASRDDIYYLRTVEDLGTQQGMPFYGMSEENAILGGALLLNGTTETVSPESVTLKQYAPEGLLMTLYFDFDSDELTDESVRRLEQFINEMGTYQFSELRFDGFADEIGSDSYNYSLSERRAESVAEFLRNHGLNVRFGIQAHGRIKLSPEEVKEEIEYHRWPEGGIDWIQVNRRARRVEIYNKR
;
A
#
# COMPACT_ATOMS: atom_id res chain seq x y z
N PHE A 1 15.65 12.92 14.54
CA PHE A 1 15.96 13.92 13.53
C PHE A 1 14.67 14.50 12.98
N ARG A 2 14.68 15.81 12.64
CA ARG A 2 13.54 16.49 12.00
C ARG A 2 13.97 16.93 10.61
N THR A 3 13.14 16.63 9.61
CA THR A 3 13.37 17.04 8.22
C THR A 3 12.78 18.43 7.96
N LYS A 4 13.40 19.20 7.06
CA LYS A 4 12.96 20.54 6.68
C LYS A 4 13.04 20.72 5.18
N LEU A 5 12.14 21.54 4.61
CA LEU A 5 12.10 21.85 3.19
C LEU A 5 12.87 23.14 2.89
N PHE A 6 13.76 23.03 1.93
CA PHE A 6 14.51 24.15 1.39
C PHE A 6 14.37 24.20 -0.12
N TYR A 7 14.45 25.37 -0.70
CA TYR A 7 14.52 25.53 -2.14
C TYR A 7 15.72 26.38 -2.59
N SER A 8 16.08 26.19 -3.82
CA SER A 8 17.14 26.94 -4.49
C SER A 8 16.75 27.13 -5.96
N VAL A 9 17.04 28.31 -6.50
CA VAL A 9 16.68 28.67 -7.86
C VAL A 9 17.91 28.58 -8.76
N LEU A 10 17.75 27.93 -9.93
CA LEU A 10 18.78 27.86 -10.96
C LEU A 10 18.84 29.19 -11.74
N LYS A 11 19.95 29.89 -11.67
CA LYS A 11 20.18 31.12 -12.46
C LYS A 11 20.58 30.79 -13.90
N ASN A 12 19.70 31.10 -14.85
CA ASN A 12 19.77 30.70 -16.27
C ASN A 12 21.08 30.97 -16.99
N LYS A 13 21.81 32.05 -16.67
CA LYS A 13 23.01 32.44 -17.45
C LYS A 13 24.32 31.76 -16.99
N LYS A 14 24.37 31.14 -15.85
CA LYS A 14 25.63 30.58 -15.29
C LYS A 14 25.52 29.14 -14.81
N LYS A 15 24.38 28.45 -15.01
CA LYS A 15 24.10 27.10 -14.47
C LYS A 15 24.47 26.95 -12.97
N ARG A 16 24.21 27.98 -12.18
CA ARG A 16 24.49 28.01 -10.73
C ARG A 16 23.18 28.16 -9.96
N PHE A 17 23.04 27.38 -8.92
CA PHE A 17 21.94 27.53 -7.98
C PHE A 17 22.16 28.72 -7.06
N THR A 18 21.09 29.36 -6.59
CA THR A 18 21.13 30.29 -5.46
C THR A 18 21.50 29.56 -4.20
N LYS A 19 21.84 30.29 -3.12
CA LYS A 19 21.89 29.69 -1.79
C LYS A 19 20.50 29.15 -1.46
N TYR A 20 20.44 27.94 -0.89
CA TYR A 20 19.17 27.36 -0.43
C TYR A 20 18.60 28.18 0.74
N VAL A 21 17.30 28.32 0.78
CA VAL A 21 16.54 29.01 1.83
C VAL A 21 15.35 28.15 2.23
N PRO A 22 14.81 28.26 3.46
CA PRO A 22 13.56 27.61 3.82
C PRO A 22 12.46 27.95 2.81
N ALA A 23 11.64 26.97 2.44
CA ALA A 23 10.55 27.20 1.48
C ALA A 23 9.52 28.20 2.03
N PHE A 24 9.21 28.08 3.31
CA PHE A 24 8.29 28.93 4.07
C PHE A 24 8.68 28.88 5.55
N PRO A 25 8.07 29.66 6.47
CA PRO A 25 8.27 29.50 7.91
C PRO A 25 7.86 28.09 8.35
N GLN A 26 8.77 27.36 9.01
CA GLN A 26 8.58 25.97 9.42
C GLN A 26 8.73 25.85 10.94
N GLU A 27 7.79 25.12 11.56
CA GLU A 27 7.84 24.86 13.01
C GLU A 27 9.10 24.06 13.36
N GLU A 28 9.77 24.44 14.45
CA GLU A 28 11.05 23.86 14.86
C GLU A 28 10.92 22.35 15.13
N MET A 29 9.85 21.96 15.81
CA MET A 29 9.61 20.59 16.28
C MET A 29 8.92 19.69 15.27
N SER A 30 8.54 20.20 14.10
CA SER A 30 7.84 19.42 13.07
C SER A 30 8.78 19.01 11.94
N SER A 31 8.45 17.91 11.27
CA SER A 31 9.10 17.40 10.06
C SER A 31 8.31 17.81 8.82
N TYR A 32 9.03 18.07 7.74
CA TYR A 32 8.48 18.41 6.43
C TYR A 32 9.20 17.56 5.39
N ALA A 33 8.47 16.73 4.65
CA ALA A 33 9.05 15.73 3.76
C ALA A 33 8.26 15.58 2.45
N HIS A 34 8.72 14.72 1.57
CA HIS A 34 8.09 14.30 0.31
C HIS A 34 7.58 15.46 -0.56
N PRO A 35 8.44 16.45 -0.88
CA PRO A 35 8.03 17.60 -1.66
C PRO A 35 7.74 17.21 -3.12
N TYR A 36 6.64 17.72 -3.66
CA TYR A 36 6.27 17.59 -5.06
C TYR A 36 5.85 18.92 -5.65
N LEU A 37 6.62 19.42 -6.62
CA LEU A 37 6.32 20.66 -7.33
C LEU A 37 5.43 20.40 -8.54
N PHE A 38 4.38 21.20 -8.68
CA PHE A 38 3.45 21.14 -9.83
C PHE A 38 3.03 22.56 -10.25
N ASN A 39 2.14 22.66 -11.23
CA ASN A 39 1.68 23.95 -11.74
C ASN A 39 2.86 24.87 -12.15
N GLU A 40 3.74 24.34 -13.01
CA GLU A 40 4.95 25.05 -13.48
C GLU A 40 5.89 25.53 -12.35
N GLY A 41 5.89 24.82 -11.21
CA GLY A 41 6.69 25.16 -10.03
C GLY A 41 6.09 26.24 -9.13
N LYS A 42 4.83 26.62 -9.35
CA LYS A 42 4.11 27.62 -8.54
C LYS A 42 3.28 27.00 -7.40
N SER A 43 3.25 25.69 -7.31
CA SER A 43 2.55 24.96 -6.24
C SER A 43 3.44 23.84 -5.73
N LEU A 44 3.47 23.65 -4.43
CA LEU A 44 4.26 22.62 -3.74
C LEU A 44 3.34 21.82 -2.83
N LEU A 45 3.21 20.53 -3.12
CA LEU A 45 2.67 19.55 -2.18
C LEU A 45 3.79 19.01 -1.31
N PHE A 46 3.50 18.69 -0.08
CA PHE A 46 4.44 18.05 0.84
C PHE A 46 3.67 17.37 1.98
N THR A 47 4.38 16.58 2.77
CA THR A 47 3.84 15.97 3.98
C THR A 47 4.49 16.55 5.23
N SER A 48 3.73 16.70 6.32
CA SER A 48 4.22 17.25 7.59
C SER A 48 3.40 16.79 8.79
N ASP A 49 4.09 16.61 9.92
CA ASP A 49 3.50 16.44 11.27
C ASP A 49 3.34 17.77 12.02
N MET A 50 3.20 18.90 11.29
CA MET A 50 3.05 20.21 11.90
C MET A 50 1.72 20.37 12.62
N SER A 51 1.68 21.27 13.61
CA SER A 51 0.51 21.48 14.45
C SER A 51 -0.75 21.84 13.65
N GLY A 52 -1.90 21.33 14.09
CA GLY A 52 -3.19 21.57 13.44
C GLY A 52 -3.52 20.60 12.31
N GLY A 53 -2.78 19.49 12.18
CA GLY A 53 -3.12 18.36 11.33
C GLY A 53 -4.20 17.45 11.91
N TYR A 54 -4.50 16.36 11.20
CA TYR A 54 -5.49 15.36 11.58
C TYR A 54 -4.88 14.16 12.29
N GLY A 55 -3.60 13.85 12.01
CA GLY A 55 -2.97 12.68 12.57
C GLY A 55 -1.45 12.74 12.64
N GLY A 56 -0.80 11.76 12.05
CA GLY A 56 0.65 11.69 11.93
C GLY A 56 1.19 12.67 10.90
N PHE A 57 1.62 12.17 9.76
CA PHE A 57 1.99 13.02 8.62
C PHE A 57 0.77 13.30 7.74
N ASP A 58 0.38 14.56 7.65
CA ASP A 58 -0.69 15.02 6.77
C ASP A 58 -0.15 15.61 5.47
N LEU A 59 -0.95 15.61 4.42
CA LEU A 59 -0.69 16.30 3.16
C LEU A 59 -1.08 17.77 3.23
N TYR A 60 -0.18 18.60 2.75
CA TYR A 60 -0.34 20.05 2.67
C TYR A 60 0.00 20.55 1.27
N VAL A 61 -0.57 21.69 0.90
CA VAL A 61 -0.23 22.46 -0.28
C VAL A 61 0.17 23.87 0.09
N VAL A 62 1.14 24.41 -0.63
CA VAL A 62 1.51 25.83 -0.56
C VAL A 62 1.70 26.39 -1.96
N HIS A 63 1.28 27.63 -2.17
CA HIS A 63 1.35 28.29 -3.47
C HIS A 63 2.36 29.42 -3.44
N TRP A 64 3.02 29.63 -4.56
CA TRP A 64 3.94 30.73 -4.77
C TRP A 64 3.15 32.04 -5.01
N ASP A 65 3.43 33.04 -4.21
CA ASP A 65 2.93 34.41 -4.42
C ASP A 65 3.84 35.14 -5.41
N GLU A 66 3.32 35.40 -6.61
CA GLU A 66 4.09 36.08 -7.67
C GLU A 66 4.35 37.56 -7.37
N GLU A 67 3.48 38.22 -6.63
CA GLU A 67 3.66 39.62 -6.28
C GLU A 67 4.69 39.78 -5.16
N ALA A 68 4.55 38.99 -4.09
CA ALA A 68 5.46 39.01 -2.95
C ALA A 68 6.78 38.25 -3.21
N GLN A 69 6.86 37.40 -4.24
CA GLN A 69 8.01 36.53 -4.57
C GLN A 69 8.42 35.61 -3.41
N VAL A 70 7.43 35.04 -2.74
CA VAL A 70 7.58 34.10 -1.61
C VAL A 70 6.57 32.96 -1.71
N TRP A 71 6.84 31.85 -1.03
CA TRP A 71 5.84 30.84 -0.77
C TRP A 71 4.86 31.36 0.29
N GLY A 72 3.56 31.14 0.05
CA GLY A 72 2.49 31.52 0.97
C GLY A 72 2.46 30.68 2.24
N THR A 73 1.30 30.66 2.89
CA THR A 73 1.07 29.81 4.07
C THR A 73 0.62 28.41 3.62
N PRO A 74 1.18 27.34 4.17
CA PRO A 74 0.69 25.99 3.92
C PRO A 74 -0.80 25.79 4.29
N VAL A 75 -1.52 25.08 3.45
CA VAL A 75 -2.92 24.71 3.65
C VAL A 75 -3.00 23.20 3.74
N ASN A 76 -3.61 22.67 4.80
CA ASN A 76 -3.90 21.25 4.95
C ASN A 76 -4.95 20.81 3.92
N LEU A 77 -4.78 19.65 3.28
CA LEU A 77 -5.72 19.15 2.27
C LEU A 77 -7.06 18.69 2.84
N GLY A 78 -7.21 18.69 4.16
CA GLY A 78 -8.47 18.43 4.83
C GLY A 78 -8.76 16.96 5.11
N PRO A 79 -9.88 16.68 5.82
CA PRO A 79 -10.23 15.36 6.33
C PRO A 79 -10.72 14.39 5.25
N ASP A 80 -10.95 14.86 4.03
CA ASP A 80 -11.26 13.98 2.90
C ASP A 80 -10.02 13.19 2.42
N VAL A 81 -8.81 13.64 2.80
CA VAL A 81 -7.53 13.00 2.44
C VAL A 81 -6.78 12.59 3.67
N ASN A 82 -6.63 13.51 4.63
CA ASN A 82 -5.82 13.31 5.81
C ASN A 82 -6.59 12.59 6.91
N THR A 83 -5.93 11.64 7.56
CA THR A 83 -6.52 10.74 8.57
C THR A 83 -5.78 10.86 9.92
N GLU A 84 -6.10 9.99 10.87
CA GLU A 84 -5.30 9.83 12.09
C GLU A 84 -3.94 9.16 11.84
N GLY A 85 -3.76 8.55 10.67
CA GLY A 85 -2.52 7.91 10.24
C GLY A 85 -1.53 8.88 9.60
N ASP A 86 -0.75 8.33 8.67
CA ASP A 86 0.22 9.09 7.87
C ASP A 86 -0.22 9.09 6.41
N GLU A 87 -0.29 10.27 5.80
CA GLU A 87 -0.42 10.47 4.37
C GLU A 87 0.88 11.01 3.79
N ILE A 88 1.48 10.27 2.87
CA ILE A 88 2.84 10.52 2.39
C ILE A 88 2.97 10.42 0.87
N PHE A 89 4.08 10.93 0.33
CA PHE A 89 4.46 10.86 -1.09
C PHE A 89 3.39 11.36 -2.08
N PRO A 90 2.91 12.60 -1.93
CA PRO A 90 1.91 13.15 -2.86
C PRO A 90 2.51 13.42 -4.24
N VAL A 91 1.76 13.10 -5.30
CA VAL A 91 2.06 13.40 -6.71
C VAL A 91 0.79 13.85 -7.42
N ILE A 92 0.85 14.89 -8.24
CA ILE A 92 -0.26 15.27 -9.13
C ILE A 92 0.01 14.74 -10.52
N TYR A 93 -0.91 13.95 -11.04
CA TYR A 93 -0.85 13.45 -12.41
C TYR A 93 -2.21 13.51 -13.08
N LYS A 94 -2.30 14.29 -14.18
CA LYS A 94 -3.52 14.43 -15.01
C LYS A 94 -4.79 14.75 -14.19
N GLY A 95 -4.70 15.72 -13.27
CA GLY A 95 -5.83 16.13 -12.43
C GLY A 95 -6.18 15.14 -11.32
N ARG A 96 -5.25 14.25 -10.96
CA ARG A 96 -5.36 13.37 -9.81
C ARG A 96 -4.23 13.60 -8.84
N LEU A 97 -4.55 13.70 -7.57
CA LEU A 97 -3.63 13.51 -6.47
C LEU A 97 -3.44 12.00 -6.30
N ILE A 98 -2.21 11.52 -6.32
CA ILE A 98 -1.83 10.16 -5.95
C ILE A 98 -0.99 10.27 -4.69
N PHE A 99 -1.26 9.45 -3.70
CA PHE A 99 -0.58 9.48 -2.40
C PHE A 99 -0.63 8.11 -1.73
N SER A 100 0.10 7.94 -0.65
CA SER A 100 0.06 6.73 0.17
C SER A 100 -0.49 7.05 1.54
N SER A 101 -1.29 6.17 2.10
CA SER A 101 -1.87 6.29 3.45
C SER A 101 -1.81 4.96 4.19
N ASN A 102 -1.58 5.03 5.49
CA ASN A 102 -1.76 3.92 6.42
C ASN A 102 -2.97 4.12 7.35
N GLY A 103 -3.71 5.22 7.19
CA GLY A 103 -4.91 5.53 7.96
C GLY A 103 -6.21 5.29 7.20
N LEU A 104 -6.19 5.30 5.86
CA LEU A 104 -7.32 4.93 5.02
C LEU A 104 -7.47 3.39 4.95
N PRO A 105 -8.71 2.87 4.79
CA PRO A 105 -8.90 1.43 4.58
C PRO A 105 -8.15 0.93 3.35
N GLY A 106 -7.29 -0.08 3.54
CA GLY A 106 -6.42 -0.64 2.51
C GLY A 106 -6.08 -2.10 2.74
N PHE A 107 -5.18 -2.66 1.94
CA PHE A 107 -4.76 -4.07 2.02
C PHE A 107 -3.60 -4.28 2.99
N GLY A 108 -2.69 -3.30 3.09
CA GLY A 108 -1.44 -3.42 3.80
C GLY A 108 -1.25 -2.41 4.93
N GLY A 109 0.00 -2.06 5.17
CA GLY A 109 0.34 -0.94 6.06
C GLY A 109 0.12 0.39 5.34
N TYR A 110 1.02 0.74 4.42
CA TYR A 110 0.77 1.82 3.47
C TYR A 110 0.18 1.27 2.19
N ASP A 111 -0.87 1.91 1.71
CA ASP A 111 -1.47 1.64 0.41
C ASP A 111 -1.51 2.90 -0.45
N LEU A 112 -1.50 2.72 -1.76
CA LEU A 112 -1.63 3.78 -2.74
C LEU A 112 -3.10 4.14 -2.97
N PHE A 113 -3.37 5.44 -2.92
CA PHE A 113 -4.69 6.03 -3.17
C PHE A 113 -4.60 7.11 -4.23
N SER A 114 -5.73 7.43 -4.84
CA SER A 114 -5.87 8.61 -5.68
C SER A 114 -7.15 9.36 -5.36
N ALA A 115 -7.15 10.68 -5.61
CA ALA A 115 -8.32 11.53 -5.55
C ALA A 115 -8.34 12.47 -6.75
N TYR A 116 -9.50 12.96 -7.16
CA TYR A 116 -9.55 14.06 -8.11
C TYR A 116 -9.05 15.35 -7.47
N TYR A 117 -8.22 16.07 -8.22
CA TYR A 117 -7.60 17.31 -7.78
C TYR A 117 -7.74 18.38 -8.85
N ASP A 118 -8.35 19.49 -8.51
CA ASP A 118 -8.54 20.64 -9.39
C ASP A 118 -7.92 21.93 -8.82
N LYS A 119 -8.28 23.07 -9.36
CA LYS A 119 -7.78 24.39 -8.91
C LYS A 119 -8.20 24.75 -7.49
N ASP A 120 -9.27 24.16 -6.98
CA ASP A 120 -9.83 24.42 -5.65
C ASP A 120 -9.34 23.38 -4.61
N GLY A 121 -8.62 22.34 -5.06
CA GLY A 121 -8.04 21.28 -4.20
C GLY A 121 -8.57 19.89 -4.50
N VAL A 122 -8.67 19.06 -3.48
CA VAL A 122 -9.22 17.70 -3.57
C VAL A 122 -10.74 17.77 -3.68
N ILE A 123 -11.31 17.02 -4.63
CA ILE A 123 -12.75 16.88 -4.75
C ILE A 123 -13.26 15.90 -3.69
N PRO A 124 -14.14 16.34 -2.76
CA PRO A 124 -14.66 15.49 -1.70
C PRO A 124 -15.30 14.20 -2.22
N GLY A 125 -15.08 13.08 -1.51
CA GLY A 125 -15.64 11.77 -1.86
C GLY A 125 -15.04 11.14 -3.11
N SER A 126 -13.96 11.68 -3.67
CA SER A 126 -13.30 11.15 -4.88
C SER A 126 -12.12 10.23 -4.59
N ILE A 127 -11.86 9.89 -3.33
CA ILE A 127 -10.77 8.98 -2.98
C ILE A 127 -11.09 7.58 -3.50
N SER A 128 -10.07 6.98 -4.10
CA SER A 128 -10.10 5.65 -4.65
C SER A 128 -8.82 4.90 -4.29
N HIS A 129 -8.96 3.67 -3.84
CA HIS A 129 -7.88 2.75 -3.56
C HIS A 129 -7.38 2.09 -4.85
N PHE A 130 -6.07 1.99 -5.05
CA PHE A 130 -5.54 1.22 -6.18
C PHE A 130 -5.75 -0.27 -5.95
N PRO A 131 -6.21 -1.02 -6.98
CA PRO A 131 -6.44 -2.44 -6.83
C PRO A 131 -5.13 -3.24 -6.78
N TYR A 132 -5.24 -4.49 -6.37
CA TYR A 132 -4.18 -5.47 -6.64
C TYR A 132 -3.94 -5.59 -8.17
N PRO A 133 -2.72 -5.74 -8.66
CA PRO A 133 -1.48 -5.94 -7.90
C PRO A 133 -0.71 -4.66 -7.55
N VAL A 134 -1.30 -3.48 -7.70
CA VAL A 134 -0.65 -2.22 -7.30
C VAL A 134 -0.51 -2.18 -5.80
N ASN A 135 -1.63 -2.24 -5.09
CA ASN A 135 -1.63 -2.46 -3.65
C ASN A 135 -1.60 -3.95 -3.30
N SER A 136 -0.99 -4.28 -2.19
CA SER A 136 -0.84 -5.63 -1.64
C SER A 136 -1.02 -5.62 -0.12
N VAL A 137 -0.89 -6.74 0.53
CA VAL A 137 -0.93 -6.84 2.01
C VAL A 137 0.33 -6.32 2.70
N PHE A 138 1.25 -5.76 1.94
CA PHE A 138 2.49 -5.15 2.41
C PHE A 138 2.39 -3.62 2.34
N ASN A 139 3.51 -2.93 2.47
CA ASN A 139 3.55 -1.49 2.24
C ASN A 139 3.74 -1.21 0.75
N ASP A 140 2.83 -0.45 0.18
CA ASP A 140 2.86 -0.01 -1.20
C ASP A 140 2.80 1.52 -1.23
N TYR A 141 3.86 2.16 -1.68
CA TYR A 141 3.94 3.61 -1.60
C TYR A 141 4.76 4.22 -2.72
N TYR A 142 4.72 5.55 -2.82
CA TYR A 142 5.40 6.36 -3.80
C TYR A 142 5.17 5.89 -5.25
N MET A 143 4.12 6.38 -5.90
CA MET A 143 3.91 6.15 -7.32
C MET A 143 4.45 7.31 -8.15
N CYS A 144 5.27 6.99 -9.14
CA CYS A 144 5.78 7.93 -10.14
C CYS A 144 5.23 7.58 -11.53
N PRO A 145 4.11 8.18 -11.97
CA PRO A 145 3.60 7.98 -13.31
C PRO A 145 4.57 8.51 -14.36
N LEU A 146 4.87 7.71 -15.39
CA LEU A 146 5.70 8.09 -16.53
C LEU A 146 4.84 8.58 -17.70
N ASP A 147 3.76 7.89 -17.96
CA ASP A 147 2.76 8.22 -18.98
C ASP A 147 1.37 7.70 -18.54
N LEU A 148 0.41 7.70 -19.48
CA LEU A 148 -0.97 7.27 -19.19
C LEU A 148 -1.11 5.79 -18.82
N ARG A 149 -0.09 4.96 -19.08
CA ARG A 149 -0.15 3.50 -18.90
C ARG A 149 1.00 2.91 -18.12
N THR A 150 1.98 3.72 -17.79
CA THR A 150 3.18 3.22 -17.11
C THR A 150 3.52 4.07 -15.89
N ALA A 151 3.96 3.41 -14.85
CA ALA A 151 4.43 4.04 -13.62
C ALA A 151 5.51 3.19 -12.97
N TYR A 152 6.30 3.81 -12.10
CA TYR A 152 7.04 3.09 -11.05
C TYR A 152 6.34 3.32 -9.71
N PHE A 153 6.40 2.32 -8.84
CA PHE A 153 6.00 2.45 -7.45
C PHE A 153 6.93 1.63 -6.56
N VAL A 154 6.89 1.88 -5.26
CA VAL A 154 7.73 1.20 -4.27
C VAL A 154 6.87 0.25 -3.46
N SER A 155 7.40 -0.94 -3.16
CA SER A 155 6.73 -1.92 -2.31
C SER A 155 7.75 -2.82 -1.61
N ASP A 156 7.44 -3.25 -0.40
CA ASP A 156 8.21 -4.23 0.36
C ASP A 156 7.63 -5.67 0.27
N ARG A 157 6.83 -5.94 -0.77
CA ARG A 157 6.03 -7.17 -0.93
C ARG A 157 6.84 -8.46 -1.09
N GLU A 158 8.06 -8.40 -1.60
CA GLU A 158 8.89 -9.61 -1.77
C GLU A 158 9.72 -9.93 -0.54
N MET A 159 10.07 -8.89 0.23
CA MET A 159 10.78 -9.06 1.50
C MET A 159 10.28 -7.98 2.46
N ALA A 160 9.53 -8.36 3.48
CA ALA A 160 8.88 -7.47 4.46
C ALA A 160 9.79 -6.44 5.18
N SER A 161 11.04 -6.28 4.78
CA SER A 161 12.04 -5.37 5.32
C SER A 161 12.83 -4.58 4.28
N ARG A 162 12.49 -4.70 2.99
CA ARG A 162 13.18 -4.00 1.90
C ARG A 162 12.22 -3.45 0.89
N ASP A 163 12.45 -2.20 0.55
CA ASP A 163 11.72 -1.49 -0.47
C ASP A 163 12.31 -1.82 -1.85
N ASP A 164 11.49 -2.34 -2.74
CA ASP A 164 11.83 -2.58 -4.13
C ASP A 164 11.02 -1.66 -5.05
N ILE A 165 11.56 -1.37 -6.22
CA ILE A 165 10.91 -0.55 -7.23
C ILE A 165 10.25 -1.44 -8.27
N TYR A 166 8.93 -1.32 -8.38
CA TYR A 166 8.11 -2.06 -9.32
C TYR A 166 7.75 -1.22 -10.54
N TYR A 167 7.78 -1.83 -11.70
CA TYR A 167 7.30 -1.23 -12.93
C TYR A 167 5.87 -1.68 -13.20
N LEU A 168 4.95 -0.72 -13.24
CA LEU A 168 3.56 -0.94 -13.59
C LEU A 168 3.34 -0.62 -15.07
N ARG A 169 2.68 -1.53 -15.78
CA ARG A 169 2.13 -1.28 -17.10
C ARG A 169 0.67 -1.73 -17.15
N THR A 170 -0.22 -0.80 -17.43
CA THR A 170 -1.66 -1.07 -17.57
C THR A 170 -2.07 -1.16 -19.03
N VAL A 171 -3.16 -1.88 -19.28
CA VAL A 171 -3.80 -1.94 -20.61
C VAL A 171 -4.69 -0.73 -20.87
N GLU A 172 -5.12 -0.05 -19.80
CA GLU A 172 -5.95 1.15 -19.81
C GLU A 172 -5.18 2.36 -19.29
N ASP A 173 -5.61 3.56 -19.66
CA ASP A 173 -4.87 4.79 -19.35
C ASP A 173 -4.94 5.13 -17.86
N LEU A 174 -3.78 5.35 -17.23
CA LEU A 174 -3.65 5.90 -15.88
C LEU A 174 -4.16 7.36 -15.90
N GLY A 175 -5.36 7.63 -15.37
CA GLY A 175 -5.80 9.02 -15.16
C GLY A 175 -6.70 9.64 -16.22
N THR A 176 -7.27 8.89 -17.14
CA THR A 176 -8.45 9.36 -17.89
C THR A 176 -9.71 9.16 -17.05
N GLN A 177 -10.67 10.08 -17.17
CA GLN A 177 -11.96 9.97 -16.46
C GLN A 177 -12.76 8.71 -16.82
N GLN A 178 -12.28 7.91 -17.76
CA GLN A 178 -12.95 6.73 -18.31
C GLN A 178 -12.16 5.42 -18.17
N GLY A 179 -10.95 5.41 -17.59
CA GLY A 179 -10.02 4.31 -17.88
C GLY A 179 -9.44 3.53 -16.71
N MET A 180 -9.74 3.85 -15.46
CA MET A 180 -9.40 2.95 -14.37
C MET A 180 -10.62 2.65 -13.53
N PRO A 181 -10.99 1.39 -13.37
CA PRO A 181 -11.80 1.01 -12.24
C PRO A 181 -10.91 1.20 -10.99
N PHE A 182 -10.81 2.45 -10.49
CA PHE A 182 -10.35 2.65 -9.15
C PHE A 182 -11.42 2.05 -8.25
N TYR A 183 -11.11 0.96 -7.60
CA TYR A 183 -11.95 0.39 -6.56
C TYR A 183 -12.13 1.45 -5.48
N GLY A 184 -13.37 1.80 -5.17
CA GLY A 184 -13.72 2.92 -4.30
C GLY A 184 -14.65 3.94 -4.94
N MET A 185 -14.91 3.88 -6.24
CA MET A 185 -16.10 4.49 -6.80
C MET A 185 -17.33 3.76 -6.25
N SER A 186 -18.33 4.51 -5.81
CA SER A 186 -19.64 3.94 -5.48
C SER A 186 -20.06 2.97 -6.58
N GLU A 187 -20.71 1.87 -6.23
CA GLU A 187 -21.17 0.84 -7.19
C GLU A 187 -21.86 1.42 -8.43
N GLU A 188 -22.53 2.55 -8.30
CA GLU A 188 -23.19 3.29 -9.38
C GLU A 188 -22.21 3.82 -10.45
N ASN A 189 -21.02 4.27 -10.06
CA ASN A 189 -20.04 4.80 -11.02
C ASN A 189 -19.22 3.69 -11.70
N ALA A 190 -19.03 2.55 -11.05
CA ALA A 190 -18.39 1.38 -11.64
C ALA A 190 -19.29 0.72 -12.71
N ILE A 191 -20.60 0.69 -12.47
CA ILE A 191 -21.60 0.18 -13.40
C ILE A 191 -21.70 1.08 -14.66
N LEU A 192 -21.67 2.40 -14.50
CA LEU A 192 -21.71 3.33 -15.63
C LEU A 192 -20.42 3.26 -16.50
N GLY A 193 -19.25 3.06 -15.90
CA GLY A 193 -17.99 2.90 -16.63
C GLY A 193 -17.91 1.57 -17.42
N GLY A 194 -18.43 0.49 -16.87
CA GLY A 194 -18.46 -0.84 -17.52
C GLY A 194 -19.55 -1.00 -18.59
N ALA A 195 -20.70 -0.36 -18.42
CA ALA A 195 -21.83 -0.45 -19.34
C ALA A 195 -21.62 0.32 -20.67
N LEU A 196 -20.74 1.33 -20.66
CA LEU A 196 -20.45 2.15 -21.87
C LEU A 196 -19.50 1.44 -22.85
N LEU A 197 -18.88 0.34 -22.47
CA LEU A 197 -17.96 -0.42 -23.35
C LEU A 197 -18.62 -1.63 -24.05
N LEU A 198 -19.84 -1.99 -23.69
CA LEU A 198 -20.54 -3.11 -24.29
C LEU A 198 -21.87 -2.64 -24.92
N ASN A 199 -21.81 -2.24 -26.16
CA ASN A 199 -22.95 -2.04 -27.10
C ASN A 199 -23.80 -0.78 -26.93
N GLY A 200 -23.73 0.10 -27.92
CA GLY A 200 -24.58 1.27 -28.14
C GLY A 200 -26.07 0.97 -28.32
N THR A 201 -26.73 0.42 -27.31
CA THR A 201 -28.18 0.34 -27.19
C THR A 201 -28.57 0.62 -25.75
N THR A 202 -29.22 1.76 -25.53
CA THR A 202 -29.88 2.13 -24.27
C THR A 202 -31.12 1.27 -24.07
N GLU A 203 -30.99 0.16 -23.36
CA GLU A 203 -32.11 -0.46 -22.66
C GLU A 203 -31.99 -0.18 -21.17
N THR A 204 -32.96 0.53 -20.64
CA THR A 204 -33.14 0.77 -19.21
C THR A 204 -33.45 -0.54 -18.52
N VAL A 205 -32.43 -1.15 -17.91
CA VAL A 205 -32.63 -2.29 -17.01
C VAL A 205 -32.86 -1.72 -15.60
N SER A 206 -33.96 -2.12 -14.98
CA SER A 206 -34.26 -1.79 -13.58
C SER A 206 -33.18 -2.34 -12.66
N PRO A 207 -32.86 -1.66 -11.54
CA PRO A 207 -31.77 -2.06 -10.67
C PRO A 207 -32.18 -3.24 -9.78
N GLU A 208 -32.15 -4.44 -10.32
CA GLU A 208 -31.94 -5.64 -9.51
C GLU A 208 -30.44 -5.90 -9.53
N SER A 209 -29.82 -5.76 -8.36
CA SER A 209 -28.39 -5.84 -8.09
C SER A 209 -27.78 -7.13 -8.65
N VAL A 210 -27.20 -7.08 -9.84
CA VAL A 210 -26.23 -8.07 -10.28
C VAL A 210 -24.87 -7.63 -9.78
N THR A 211 -24.53 -8.05 -8.59
CA THR A 211 -23.15 -7.94 -8.08
C THR A 211 -22.28 -8.83 -8.94
N LEU A 212 -21.60 -8.28 -9.93
CA LEU A 212 -20.57 -8.99 -10.68
C LEU A 212 -19.40 -9.23 -9.73
N LYS A 213 -19.38 -10.39 -9.07
CA LYS A 213 -18.23 -10.79 -8.25
C LYS A 213 -17.02 -10.95 -9.16
N GLN A 214 -16.01 -10.14 -8.91
CA GLN A 214 -14.75 -10.21 -9.64
C GLN A 214 -13.93 -11.41 -9.12
N TYR A 215 -13.22 -12.11 -10.02
CA TYR A 215 -12.29 -13.15 -9.61
C TYR A 215 -11.06 -12.53 -8.97
N ALA A 216 -10.67 -13.06 -7.82
CA ALA A 216 -9.40 -12.69 -7.20
C ALA A 216 -8.21 -13.06 -8.12
N PRO A 217 -7.14 -12.27 -8.11
CA PRO A 217 -5.96 -12.55 -8.91
C PRO A 217 -5.33 -13.89 -8.52
N GLU A 218 -4.67 -14.54 -9.47
CA GLU A 218 -3.93 -15.78 -9.25
C GLU A 218 -2.55 -15.45 -8.67
N GLY A 219 -2.08 -16.23 -7.70
CA GLY A 219 -0.77 -16.12 -7.11
C GLY A 219 -0.78 -16.00 -5.60
N LEU A 220 0.36 -15.58 -5.04
CA LEU A 220 0.53 -15.34 -3.61
C LEU A 220 -0.30 -14.12 -3.18
N LEU A 221 -1.19 -14.31 -2.22
CA LEU A 221 -2.04 -13.26 -1.66
C LEU A 221 -1.48 -12.70 -0.35
N MET A 222 -0.97 -13.60 0.52
CA MET A 222 -0.53 -13.22 1.87
C MET A 222 0.47 -14.22 2.44
N THR A 223 1.38 -13.72 3.27
CA THR A 223 2.26 -14.54 4.14
C THR A 223 1.99 -14.21 5.60
N LEU A 224 1.75 -15.21 6.42
CA LEU A 224 1.53 -15.10 7.87
C LEU A 224 2.65 -15.81 8.62
N TYR A 225 3.14 -15.19 9.69
CA TYR A 225 4.24 -15.72 10.50
C TYR A 225 3.73 -16.26 11.84
N PHE A 226 4.42 -17.28 12.34
CA PHE A 226 4.07 -17.99 13.57
C PHE A 226 5.20 -17.89 14.60
N ASP A 227 4.82 -17.99 15.86
CA ASP A 227 5.77 -18.10 16.94
C ASP A 227 6.49 -19.46 16.93
N PHE A 228 7.60 -19.52 17.69
CA PHE A 228 8.39 -20.74 17.80
C PHE A 228 7.53 -21.86 18.42
N ASP A 229 7.60 -23.02 17.77
CA ASP A 229 6.89 -24.24 18.20
C ASP A 229 5.36 -24.06 18.41
N SER A 230 4.77 -23.12 17.65
CA SER A 230 3.33 -22.82 17.72
C SER A 230 2.68 -22.94 16.35
N ASP A 231 1.43 -23.38 16.34
CA ASP A 231 0.45 -23.37 15.26
C ASP A 231 -0.73 -22.44 15.58
N GLU A 232 -0.65 -21.69 16.69
CA GLU A 232 -1.62 -20.65 17.03
C GLU A 232 -1.36 -19.37 16.21
N LEU A 233 -2.44 -18.74 15.75
CA LEU A 233 -2.36 -17.45 15.06
C LEU A 233 -1.95 -16.37 16.05
N THR A 234 -0.96 -15.57 15.69
CA THR A 234 -0.59 -14.37 16.45
C THR A 234 -1.67 -13.29 16.33
N ASP A 235 -1.71 -12.34 17.27
CA ASP A 235 -2.65 -11.20 17.20
C ASP A 235 -2.50 -10.39 15.89
N GLU A 236 -1.28 -10.30 15.37
CA GLU A 236 -1.00 -9.67 14.08
C GLU A 236 -1.60 -10.48 12.93
N SER A 237 -1.41 -11.79 12.93
CA SER A 237 -1.98 -12.69 11.91
C SER A 237 -3.51 -12.65 11.94
N VAL A 238 -4.13 -12.60 13.13
CA VAL A 238 -5.59 -12.47 13.26
C VAL A 238 -6.09 -11.18 12.63
N ARG A 239 -5.51 -10.02 13.00
CA ARG A 239 -5.90 -8.73 12.43
C ARG A 239 -5.78 -8.71 10.90
N ARG A 240 -4.68 -9.26 10.36
CA ARG A 240 -4.46 -9.32 8.91
C ARG A 240 -5.46 -10.24 8.20
N LEU A 241 -5.85 -11.34 8.81
CA LEU A 241 -6.88 -12.25 8.27
C LEU A 241 -8.28 -11.62 8.33
N GLU A 242 -8.62 -10.90 9.40
CA GLU A 242 -9.89 -10.17 9.51
C GLU A 242 -9.97 -9.08 8.44
N GLN A 243 -8.90 -8.33 8.24
CA GLN A 243 -8.80 -7.34 7.18
C GLN A 243 -8.96 -8.00 5.80
N PHE A 244 -8.23 -9.07 5.54
CA PHE A 244 -8.34 -9.85 4.30
C PHE A 244 -9.78 -10.31 4.02
N ILE A 245 -10.50 -10.80 5.03
CA ILE A 245 -11.90 -11.22 4.87
C ILE A 245 -12.80 -10.05 4.47
N ASN A 246 -12.64 -8.90 5.14
CA ASN A 246 -13.44 -7.71 4.86
C ASN A 246 -13.21 -7.20 3.43
N GLU A 247 -11.98 -7.18 2.98
CA GLU A 247 -11.58 -6.66 1.67
C GLU A 247 -11.85 -7.65 0.53
N MET A 248 -11.62 -8.94 0.79
CA MET A 248 -11.78 -10.00 -0.20
C MET A 248 -13.20 -10.56 -0.29
N GLY A 249 -14.12 -10.14 0.59
CA GLY A 249 -15.52 -10.59 0.59
C GLY A 249 -16.29 -10.28 -0.70
N THR A 250 -15.81 -9.32 -1.49
CA THR A 250 -16.37 -8.97 -2.80
C THR A 250 -15.80 -9.79 -3.95
N TYR A 251 -14.71 -10.54 -3.75
CA TYR A 251 -14.07 -11.34 -4.78
C TYR A 251 -14.59 -12.78 -4.82
N GLN A 252 -14.50 -13.38 -6.00
CA GLN A 252 -14.68 -14.82 -6.17
C GLN A 252 -13.31 -15.50 -6.22
N PHE A 253 -13.14 -16.48 -5.34
CA PHE A 253 -11.99 -17.38 -5.37
C PHE A 253 -12.42 -18.72 -5.96
N SER A 254 -11.57 -19.30 -6.81
CA SER A 254 -11.79 -20.68 -7.29
C SER A 254 -11.29 -21.68 -6.25
N GLU A 255 -10.08 -21.47 -5.75
CA GLU A 255 -9.45 -22.25 -4.69
C GLU A 255 -8.40 -21.40 -3.97
N LEU A 256 -8.39 -21.45 -2.64
CA LEU A 256 -7.29 -20.95 -1.83
C LEU A 256 -6.40 -22.10 -1.39
N ARG A 257 -5.11 -21.99 -1.68
CA ARG A 257 -4.09 -22.94 -1.21
C ARG A 257 -3.27 -22.32 -0.10
N PHE A 258 -3.06 -23.09 0.96
CA PHE A 258 -2.29 -22.72 2.15
C PHE A 258 -1.03 -23.58 2.19
N ASP A 259 0.10 -22.99 1.91
CA ASP A 259 1.41 -23.63 1.96
C ASP A 259 2.05 -23.34 3.34
N GLY A 260 2.12 -24.36 4.19
CA GLY A 260 2.66 -24.25 5.54
C GLY A 260 4.13 -24.64 5.60
N PHE A 261 4.91 -23.91 6.41
CA PHE A 261 6.36 -24.11 6.58
C PHE A 261 6.74 -24.08 8.06
N ALA A 262 7.83 -24.78 8.39
CA ALA A 262 8.46 -24.78 9.71
C ALA A 262 9.95 -24.46 9.59
N ASP A 263 10.58 -24.04 10.69
CA ASP A 263 12.01 -23.80 10.75
C ASP A 263 12.84 -25.10 10.84
N GLU A 264 14.16 -24.97 10.91
CA GLU A 264 15.07 -26.12 10.95
C GLU A 264 15.11 -26.85 12.29
N ILE A 265 14.45 -26.33 13.34
CA ILE A 265 14.53 -26.89 14.69
C ILE A 265 13.51 -28.01 14.84
N GLY A 266 13.97 -29.23 15.14
CA GLY A 266 13.13 -30.42 15.32
C GLY A 266 13.33 -31.50 14.24
N SER A 267 12.57 -32.58 14.34
CA SER A 267 12.61 -33.66 13.36
C SER A 267 11.80 -33.34 12.12
N ASP A 268 12.14 -33.97 10.98
CA ASP A 268 11.41 -33.78 9.74
C ASP A 268 9.91 -34.11 9.86
N SER A 269 9.60 -35.20 10.55
CA SER A 269 8.21 -35.62 10.77
C SER A 269 7.44 -34.64 11.65
N TYR A 270 8.07 -34.11 12.67
CA TYR A 270 7.48 -33.10 13.54
C TYR A 270 7.22 -31.81 12.78
N ASN A 271 8.21 -31.30 12.06
CA ASN A 271 8.10 -30.06 11.30
C ASN A 271 7.10 -30.17 10.14
N TYR A 272 6.98 -31.32 9.52
CA TYR A 272 5.95 -31.57 8.53
C TYR A 272 4.55 -31.44 9.17
N SER A 273 4.31 -32.12 10.31
CA SER A 273 3.05 -32.04 11.01
C SER A 273 2.77 -30.62 11.57
N LEU A 274 3.80 -29.90 12.05
CA LEU A 274 3.65 -28.51 12.51
C LEU A 274 3.27 -27.57 11.37
N SER A 275 3.90 -27.73 10.19
CA SER A 275 3.58 -26.93 9.02
C SER A 275 2.17 -27.20 8.50
N GLU A 276 1.70 -28.45 8.58
CA GLU A 276 0.32 -28.82 8.26
C GLU A 276 -0.68 -28.13 9.21
N ARG A 277 -0.48 -28.24 10.52
CA ARG A 277 -1.37 -27.60 11.52
C ARG A 277 -1.41 -26.08 11.37
N ARG A 278 -0.29 -25.43 11.08
CA ARG A 278 -0.27 -23.98 10.79
C ARG A 278 -1.16 -23.61 9.62
N ALA A 279 -1.05 -24.34 8.51
CA ALA A 279 -1.91 -24.14 7.34
C ALA A 279 -3.39 -24.39 7.65
N GLU A 280 -3.67 -25.43 8.47
CA GLU A 280 -5.03 -25.72 8.93
C GLU A 280 -5.59 -24.61 9.82
N SER A 281 -4.82 -24.05 10.75
CA SER A 281 -5.25 -22.95 11.62
C SER A 281 -5.67 -21.71 10.80
N VAL A 282 -4.93 -21.36 9.77
CA VAL A 282 -5.29 -20.27 8.85
C VAL A 282 -6.57 -20.59 8.08
N ALA A 283 -6.66 -21.78 7.50
CA ALA A 283 -7.82 -22.21 6.74
C ALA A 283 -9.08 -22.29 7.60
N GLU A 284 -8.95 -22.77 8.83
CA GLU A 284 -10.06 -22.85 9.79
C GLU A 284 -10.53 -21.46 10.20
N PHE A 285 -9.61 -20.52 10.47
CA PHE A 285 -9.94 -19.14 10.76
C PHE A 285 -10.79 -18.51 9.66
N LEU A 286 -10.35 -18.61 8.41
CA LEU A 286 -11.08 -18.05 7.25
C LEU A 286 -12.46 -18.71 7.06
N ARG A 287 -12.55 -20.02 7.25
CA ARG A 287 -13.82 -20.75 7.19
C ARG A 287 -14.81 -20.29 8.29
N ASN A 288 -14.32 -20.13 9.49
CA ASN A 288 -15.14 -19.71 10.64
C ASN A 288 -15.64 -18.26 10.51
N HIS A 289 -14.94 -17.44 9.71
CA HIS A 289 -15.33 -16.07 9.40
C HIS A 289 -16.11 -15.95 8.08
N GLY A 290 -16.62 -17.05 7.56
CA GLY A 290 -17.59 -17.05 6.45
C GLY A 290 -16.99 -17.06 5.06
N LEU A 291 -15.68 -17.22 4.89
CA LEU A 291 -15.08 -17.38 3.58
C LEU A 291 -15.37 -18.78 3.03
N ASN A 292 -16.36 -18.89 2.16
CA ASN A 292 -16.86 -20.17 1.64
C ASN A 292 -16.30 -20.48 0.25
N VAL A 293 -15.05 -20.94 0.22
CA VAL A 293 -14.31 -21.31 -1.00
C VAL A 293 -13.67 -22.70 -0.82
N ARG A 294 -13.16 -23.27 -1.89
CA ARG A 294 -12.38 -24.49 -1.80
C ARG A 294 -11.01 -24.20 -1.18
N PHE A 295 -10.64 -24.94 -0.13
CA PHE A 295 -9.34 -24.84 0.52
C PHE A 295 -8.47 -26.06 0.20
N GLY A 296 -7.24 -25.82 -0.26
CA GLY A 296 -6.18 -26.79 -0.40
C GLY A 296 -5.08 -26.53 0.62
N ILE A 297 -4.67 -27.54 1.38
CA ILE A 297 -3.57 -27.47 2.35
C ILE A 297 -2.37 -28.19 1.78
N GLN A 298 -1.19 -27.58 1.85
CA GLN A 298 0.06 -28.19 1.46
C GLN A 298 1.12 -27.94 2.55
N ALA A 299 1.52 -29.02 3.23
CA ALA A 299 2.59 -28.97 4.20
C ALA A 299 3.95 -29.16 3.50
N HIS A 300 4.91 -28.32 3.82
CA HIS A 300 6.26 -28.39 3.28
C HIS A 300 7.29 -28.84 4.32
N GLY A 301 6.88 -28.88 5.60
CA GLY A 301 7.80 -29.21 6.69
C GLY A 301 8.83 -28.10 6.89
N ARG A 302 10.06 -28.51 7.22
CA ARG A 302 11.14 -27.56 7.48
C ARG A 302 11.67 -26.96 6.19
N ILE A 303 11.92 -25.66 6.25
CA ILE A 303 12.68 -24.96 5.22
C ILE A 303 13.93 -24.31 5.84
N LYS A 304 14.92 -24.14 5.01
CA LYS A 304 16.16 -23.47 5.36
C LYS A 304 16.15 -22.09 4.71
N LEU A 305 16.38 -21.05 5.53
CA LEU A 305 16.61 -19.71 5.01
C LEU A 305 17.90 -19.67 4.18
N SER A 306 17.94 -18.84 3.16
CA SER A 306 19.15 -18.59 2.40
C SER A 306 20.24 -17.96 3.28
N PRO A 307 21.53 -18.10 2.93
CA PRO A 307 22.60 -17.47 3.70
C PRO A 307 22.46 -15.94 3.80
N GLU A 308 21.85 -15.32 2.80
CA GLU A 308 21.57 -13.90 2.75
C GLU A 308 20.48 -13.54 3.77
N GLU A 309 19.36 -14.24 3.78
CA GLU A 309 18.27 -14.06 4.76
C GLU A 309 18.75 -14.27 6.19
N VAL A 310 19.54 -15.32 6.44
CA VAL A 310 20.13 -15.58 7.75
C VAL A 310 21.03 -14.42 8.20
N LYS A 311 21.84 -13.89 7.28
CA LYS A 311 22.76 -12.78 7.60
C LYS A 311 22.00 -11.52 7.99
N GLU A 312 20.91 -11.20 7.29
CA GLU A 312 20.05 -10.06 7.59
C GLU A 312 19.39 -10.20 8.95
N GLU A 313 18.78 -11.35 9.21
CA GLU A 313 18.13 -11.62 10.49
C GLU A 313 19.11 -11.61 11.68
N ILE A 314 20.33 -12.09 11.49
CA ILE A 314 21.41 -12.01 12.52
C ILE A 314 21.74 -10.55 12.82
N GLU A 315 21.85 -9.70 11.82
CA GLU A 315 22.17 -8.28 12.02
C GLU A 315 21.06 -7.57 12.81
N TYR A 316 19.81 -7.91 12.55
CA TYR A 316 18.64 -7.33 13.21
C TYR A 316 18.40 -7.89 14.63
N HIS A 317 18.63 -9.19 14.86
CA HIS A 317 18.36 -9.89 16.12
C HIS A 317 19.62 -10.18 16.95
N ARG A 318 20.64 -9.35 16.84
CA ARG A 318 21.85 -9.41 17.67
C ARG A 318 21.62 -8.73 19.00
N TRP A 319 21.88 -9.46 20.09
CA TRP A 319 21.86 -8.89 21.44
C TRP A 319 22.98 -7.85 21.63
N PRO A 320 22.79 -6.79 22.43
CA PRO A 320 23.82 -5.79 22.73
C PRO A 320 25.13 -6.42 23.27
N GLU A 321 25.04 -7.58 23.91
CA GLU A 321 26.14 -8.34 24.50
C GLU A 321 26.84 -9.30 23.50
N GLY A 322 26.43 -9.28 22.23
CA GLY A 322 27.05 -10.06 21.16
C GLY A 322 26.47 -11.45 20.89
N GLY A 323 25.43 -11.86 21.63
CA GLY A 323 24.67 -13.10 21.36
C GLY A 323 23.74 -12.99 20.15
N ILE A 324 23.35 -14.13 19.59
CA ILE A 324 22.38 -14.20 18.48
C ILE A 324 21.15 -14.94 18.98
N ASP A 325 19.97 -14.33 18.77
CA ASP A 325 18.69 -15.00 19.04
C ASP A 325 18.27 -15.84 17.81
N TRP A 326 18.71 -17.08 17.79
CA TRP A 326 18.42 -18.01 16.70
C TRP A 326 16.94 -18.33 16.54
N ILE A 327 16.13 -18.15 17.59
CA ILE A 327 14.68 -18.32 17.51
C ILE A 327 14.09 -17.20 16.65
N GLN A 328 14.53 -15.97 16.85
CA GLN A 328 14.07 -14.85 16.03
C GLN A 328 14.66 -14.88 14.62
N VAL A 329 15.92 -15.23 14.47
CA VAL A 329 16.57 -15.39 13.14
C VAL A 329 15.80 -16.36 12.23
N ASN A 330 15.25 -17.42 12.78
CA ASN A 330 14.47 -18.40 12.01
C ASN A 330 12.98 -18.03 11.86
N ARG A 331 12.55 -16.87 12.31
CA ARG A 331 11.11 -16.47 12.29
C ARG A 331 10.52 -16.56 10.89
N ARG A 332 11.21 -16.11 9.86
CA ARG A 332 10.73 -16.13 8.47
C ARG A 332 10.45 -17.54 7.93
N ALA A 333 11.10 -18.55 8.46
CA ALA A 333 10.84 -19.95 8.09
C ALA A 333 9.52 -20.47 8.66
N ARG A 334 8.99 -19.87 9.74
CA ARG A 334 7.76 -20.26 10.41
C ARG A 334 6.58 -19.48 9.82
N ARG A 335 6.09 -19.91 8.66
CA ARG A 335 5.07 -19.16 7.93
C ARG A 335 4.02 -20.03 7.26
N VAL A 336 2.93 -19.40 6.89
CA VAL A 336 1.93 -19.90 5.95
C VAL A 336 1.79 -18.90 4.82
N GLU A 337 1.86 -19.37 3.60
CA GLU A 337 1.64 -18.61 2.38
C GLU A 337 0.27 -18.96 1.81
N ILE A 338 -0.56 -17.95 1.54
CA ILE A 338 -1.91 -18.10 1.00
C ILE A 338 -1.88 -17.77 -0.49
N TYR A 339 -2.26 -18.70 -1.32
CA TYR A 339 -2.34 -18.54 -2.77
C TYR A 339 -3.76 -18.63 -3.27
N ASN A 340 -4.11 -17.80 -4.24
CA ASN A 340 -5.28 -18.02 -5.08
C ASN A 340 -4.89 -18.85 -6.29
N LYS A 341 -5.59 -19.96 -6.49
CA LYS A 341 -5.47 -20.81 -7.70
C LYS A 341 -6.74 -20.68 -8.54
N ARG A 342 -6.54 -20.52 -9.83
CA ARG A 342 -7.61 -20.62 -10.84
C ARG A 342 -7.86 -22.05 -11.28
#